data_e523e4a5ddc8e309b5e904a3d33dca41
#
_entry.id   e523e4a5ddc8e309b5e904a3d33dca41
#
_cell.length_a   1.000
_cell.length_b   1.000
_cell.length_c   1.000
_cell.angle_alpha   90.00
_cell.angle_beta   90.00
_cell.angle_gamma   90.00
#
_symmetry.space_group_name_H-M   'P 1'
#
loop_
_entity.id
_entity.type
_entity.pdbx_description
1 polymer ?
#
loop_
_entity_poly.entity_id
_entity_poly.type
_entity_poly.pdbx_seq_one_letter_code
_entity_poly.pdbx_strand_id
1 'polypeptide(L)'
;MNSFDLRGYHLFNQFAGHHAILDKMFSFFAQYSLEVYVVLFIIAWFTMPKYETKQRHALLIMGLSGVLGLIINVLLSHIYFRPRPFTVLPKGTFTQLIHHSADASFPSDHTTGSFGFAAASWGKAPRWITTSFTILAILNGVGRLYVGVHWPTDVIAGMIIGMLCGRLLWKFSSFFQPITDFGLRLFHYGAFERNAFK
;
A
#
# COMPACT_ATOMS: atom_id res chain seq x y z
N MET A 1 -7.94 18.69 -16.98
CA MET A 1 -7.35 18.78 -15.62
C MET A 1 -8.27 19.65 -14.78
N ASN A 2 -8.70 19.21 -13.62
CA ASN A 2 -9.61 20.00 -12.79
C ASN A 2 -8.84 20.89 -11.80
N SER A 3 -9.49 21.94 -11.30
CA SER A 3 -8.86 22.91 -10.38
C SER A 3 -8.52 22.33 -9.00
N PHE A 4 -9.21 21.27 -8.57
CA PHE A 4 -8.92 20.57 -7.32
C PHE A 4 -7.57 19.84 -7.41
N ASP A 5 -7.35 19.08 -8.48
CA ASP A 5 -6.09 18.36 -8.69
C ASP A 5 -4.90 19.31 -8.80
N LEU A 6 -5.05 20.40 -9.55
CA LEU A 6 -3.96 21.35 -9.74
C LEU A 6 -3.58 22.02 -8.41
N ARG A 7 -4.58 22.52 -7.67
CA ARG A 7 -4.34 23.17 -6.35
C ARG A 7 -3.78 22.19 -5.32
N GLY A 8 -4.36 20.99 -5.23
CA GLY A 8 -3.90 19.98 -4.31
C GLY A 8 -2.50 19.44 -4.66
N TYR A 9 -2.17 19.31 -5.94
CA TYR A 9 -0.84 18.97 -6.39
C TYR A 9 0.20 20.03 -5.94
N HIS A 10 -0.04 21.29 -6.25
CA HIS A 10 0.88 22.36 -5.85
C HIS A 10 1.01 22.52 -4.35
N LEU A 11 -0.05 22.24 -3.57
CA LEU A 11 -0.01 22.31 -2.10
C LEU A 11 1.09 21.40 -1.51
N PHE A 12 1.33 20.23 -2.11
CA PHE A 12 2.37 19.30 -1.66
C PHE A 12 3.69 19.48 -2.42
N ASN A 13 3.64 19.60 -3.75
CA ASN A 13 4.83 19.59 -4.58
C ASN A 13 5.64 20.90 -4.49
N GLN A 14 5.05 22.02 -4.05
CA GLN A 14 5.77 23.29 -3.87
C GLN A 14 6.94 23.20 -2.87
N PHE A 15 6.94 22.22 -1.96
CA PHE A 15 8.01 22.02 -0.99
C PHE A 15 9.13 21.11 -1.51
N ALA A 16 8.89 20.40 -2.62
CA ALA A 16 9.84 19.47 -3.20
C ALA A 16 11.04 20.22 -3.81
N GLY A 17 12.24 19.74 -3.54
CA GLY A 17 13.48 20.37 -3.96
C GLY A 17 13.99 21.49 -3.05
N HIS A 18 13.24 21.84 -2.00
CA HIS A 18 13.62 22.91 -1.07
C HIS A 18 14.04 22.44 0.32
N HIS A 19 13.77 21.17 0.66
CA HIS A 19 14.02 20.60 1.99
C HIS A 19 14.66 19.22 1.90
N ALA A 20 15.98 19.15 1.88
CA ALA A 20 16.74 17.92 1.63
C ALA A 20 16.34 16.71 2.50
N ILE A 21 15.94 16.93 3.76
CA ILE A 21 15.49 15.85 4.66
C ILE A 21 14.11 15.33 4.22
N LEU A 22 13.16 16.23 3.95
CA LEU A 22 11.82 15.86 3.48
C LEU A 22 11.89 15.23 2.10
N ASP A 23 12.73 15.76 1.20
CA ASP A 23 12.94 15.21 -0.13
C ASP A 23 13.42 13.76 -0.08
N LYS A 24 14.42 13.47 0.75
CA LYS A 24 14.92 12.10 0.95
C LYS A 24 13.87 11.19 1.58
N MET A 25 13.17 11.67 2.61
CA MET A 25 12.15 10.91 3.31
C MET A 25 10.99 10.54 2.39
N PHE A 26 10.39 11.53 1.70
CA PHE A 26 9.24 11.26 0.82
C PHE A 26 9.65 10.50 -0.45
N SER A 27 10.85 10.75 -1.00
CA SER A 27 11.39 9.94 -2.10
C SER A 27 11.55 8.48 -1.68
N PHE A 28 12.09 8.21 -0.48
CA PHE A 28 12.23 6.86 0.04
C PHE A 28 10.88 6.16 0.16
N PHE A 29 9.90 6.76 0.85
CA PHE A 29 8.59 6.13 1.00
C PHE A 29 7.79 6.05 -0.30
N ALA A 30 7.93 7.02 -1.20
CA ALA A 30 7.28 6.95 -2.50
C ALA A 30 7.88 5.86 -3.41
N GLN A 31 9.14 5.54 -3.28
CA GLN A 31 9.85 4.59 -4.15
C GLN A 31 9.90 3.18 -3.56
N TYR A 32 10.20 3.04 -2.26
CA TYR A 32 10.52 1.77 -1.61
C TYR A 32 9.43 1.28 -0.64
N SER A 33 8.23 1.86 -0.67
CA SER A 33 7.17 1.46 0.26
C SER A 33 6.81 -0.02 0.14
N LEU A 34 6.87 -0.61 -1.06
CA LEU A 34 6.53 -2.01 -1.28
C LEU A 34 7.55 -2.93 -0.59
N GLU A 35 8.84 -2.62 -0.70
CA GLU A 35 9.92 -3.35 -0.04
C GLU A 35 9.80 -3.25 1.48
N VAL A 36 9.46 -2.06 1.99
CA VAL A 36 9.21 -1.87 3.43
C VAL A 36 8.02 -2.72 3.90
N TYR A 37 6.94 -2.82 3.12
CA TYR A 37 5.83 -3.71 3.45
C TYR A 37 6.25 -5.17 3.47
N VAL A 38 7.04 -5.64 2.49
CA VAL A 38 7.55 -7.02 2.47
C VAL A 38 8.36 -7.31 3.74
N VAL A 39 9.27 -6.41 4.12
CA VAL A 39 10.05 -6.55 5.36
C VAL A 39 9.14 -6.60 6.58
N LEU A 40 8.14 -5.72 6.68
CA LEU A 40 7.18 -5.72 7.79
C LEU A 40 6.34 -7.00 7.85
N PHE A 41 5.90 -7.54 6.70
CA PHE A 41 5.20 -8.82 6.64
C PHE A 41 6.07 -9.96 7.16
N ILE A 42 7.36 -10.01 6.76
CA ILE A 42 8.33 -11.00 7.24
C ILE A 42 8.51 -10.87 8.76
N ILE A 43 8.78 -9.67 9.25
CA ILE A 43 8.94 -9.40 10.69
C ILE A 43 7.67 -9.83 11.42
N ALA A 44 6.49 -9.41 10.97
CA ALA A 44 5.23 -9.77 11.61
C ALA A 44 5.00 -11.28 11.64
N TRP A 45 5.28 -12.00 10.55
CA TRP A 45 5.10 -13.45 10.47
C TRP A 45 5.97 -14.19 11.49
N PHE A 46 7.25 -13.80 11.63
CA PHE A 46 8.21 -14.51 12.47
C PHE A 46 8.24 -14.06 13.93
N THR A 47 7.82 -12.82 14.24
CA THR A 47 7.80 -12.30 15.62
C THR A 47 6.52 -12.63 16.38
N MET A 48 5.44 -12.98 15.70
CA MET A 48 4.20 -13.40 16.37
C MET A 48 4.40 -14.72 17.12
N PRO A 49 3.79 -14.88 18.32
CA PRO A 49 3.78 -16.16 19.03
C PRO A 49 3.26 -17.30 18.13
N LYS A 50 3.83 -18.49 18.25
CA LYS A 50 3.52 -19.63 17.36
C LYS A 50 2.04 -20.02 17.34
N TYR A 51 1.33 -19.81 18.45
CA TYR A 51 -0.10 -20.11 18.60
C TYR A 51 -1.04 -19.05 17.98
N GLU A 52 -0.52 -17.88 17.59
CA GLU A 52 -1.33 -16.78 17.03
C GLU A 52 -1.68 -17.00 15.55
N THR A 53 -2.40 -18.09 15.26
CA THR A 53 -2.76 -18.50 13.91
C THR A 53 -3.74 -17.54 13.24
N LYS A 54 -4.67 -16.94 14.02
CA LYS A 54 -5.65 -15.96 13.51
C LYS A 54 -4.96 -14.69 13.01
N GLN A 55 -3.94 -14.24 13.70
CA GLN A 55 -3.20 -13.03 13.29
C GLN A 55 -2.36 -13.30 12.03
N ARG A 56 -1.82 -14.51 11.85
CA ARG A 56 -1.15 -14.91 10.60
C ARG A 56 -2.12 -15.03 9.44
N HIS A 57 -3.34 -15.50 9.70
CA HIS A 57 -4.41 -15.44 8.69
C HIS A 57 -4.72 -13.99 8.29
N ALA A 58 -4.74 -13.07 9.27
CA ALA A 58 -4.90 -11.64 8.97
C ALA A 58 -3.79 -11.09 8.05
N LEU A 59 -2.53 -11.48 8.27
CA LEU A 59 -1.42 -11.10 7.38
C LEU A 59 -1.65 -11.59 5.94
N LEU A 60 -2.12 -12.83 5.76
CA LEU A 60 -2.44 -13.34 4.43
C LEU A 60 -3.54 -12.49 3.77
N ILE A 61 -4.63 -12.22 4.48
CA ILE A 61 -5.73 -11.39 3.96
C ILE A 61 -5.25 -9.97 3.62
N MET A 62 -4.37 -9.39 4.44
CA MET A 62 -3.74 -8.09 4.13
C MET A 62 -2.99 -8.16 2.79
N GLY A 63 -2.11 -9.15 2.60
CA GLY A 63 -1.36 -9.33 1.36
C GLY A 63 -2.27 -9.48 0.14
N LEU A 64 -3.26 -10.38 0.24
CA LEU A 64 -4.24 -10.60 -0.83
C LEU A 64 -5.08 -9.35 -1.14
N SER A 65 -5.36 -8.50 -0.14
CA SER A 65 -6.10 -7.25 -0.33
C SER A 65 -5.32 -6.25 -1.18
N GLY A 66 -4.02 -6.14 -0.97
CA GLY A 66 -3.16 -5.32 -1.82
C GLY A 66 -3.12 -5.85 -3.26
N VAL A 67 -2.93 -7.16 -3.43
CA VAL A 67 -2.92 -7.81 -4.76
C VAL A 67 -4.25 -7.59 -5.49
N LEU A 68 -5.38 -7.78 -4.82
CA LEU A 68 -6.69 -7.51 -5.41
C LEU A 68 -6.83 -6.06 -5.87
N GLY A 69 -6.37 -5.11 -5.05
CA GLY A 69 -6.36 -3.69 -5.39
C GLY A 69 -5.52 -3.40 -6.64
N LEU A 70 -4.34 -4.00 -6.75
CA LEU A 70 -3.49 -3.85 -7.94
C LEU A 70 -4.13 -4.43 -9.19
N ILE A 71 -4.78 -5.59 -9.10
CA ILE A 71 -5.52 -6.19 -10.23
C ILE A 71 -6.62 -5.23 -10.70
N ILE A 72 -7.40 -4.65 -9.77
CA ILE A 72 -8.43 -3.67 -10.10
C ILE A 72 -7.81 -2.44 -10.78
N ASN A 73 -6.69 -1.94 -10.28
CA ASN A 73 -6.00 -0.79 -10.86
C ASN A 73 -5.53 -1.06 -12.30
N VAL A 74 -4.94 -2.25 -12.56
CA VAL A 74 -4.54 -2.65 -13.91
C VAL A 74 -5.75 -2.64 -14.86
N LEU A 75 -6.90 -3.17 -14.43
CA LEU A 75 -8.12 -3.15 -15.24
C LEU A 75 -8.61 -1.71 -15.49
N LEU A 76 -8.61 -0.86 -14.48
CA LEU A 76 -9.02 0.53 -14.59
C LEU A 76 -8.08 1.34 -15.48
N SER A 77 -6.78 1.13 -15.42
CA SER A 77 -5.79 1.84 -16.24
C SER A 77 -5.91 1.51 -17.73
N HIS A 78 -6.41 0.32 -18.09
CA HIS A 78 -6.73 -0.05 -19.48
C HIS A 78 -8.01 0.63 -20.00
N ILE A 79 -8.94 0.95 -19.09
CA ILE A 79 -10.22 1.61 -19.46
C ILE A 79 -10.07 3.13 -19.50
N TYR A 80 -9.28 3.69 -18.57
CA TYR A 80 -9.13 5.13 -18.40
C TYR A 80 -7.66 5.53 -18.27
N PHE A 81 -7.09 5.99 -19.39
CA PHE A 81 -5.74 6.56 -19.39
C PHE A 81 -5.78 8.01 -18.89
N ARG A 82 -5.00 8.29 -17.86
CA ARG A 82 -4.77 9.63 -17.34
C ARG A 82 -3.28 9.97 -17.37
N PRO A 83 -2.87 11.10 -18.00
CA PRO A 83 -1.46 11.48 -18.01
C PRO A 83 -1.01 11.93 -16.61
N ARG A 84 0.27 11.66 -16.31
CA ARG A 84 0.90 12.07 -15.04
C ARG A 84 1.19 13.57 -15.01
N PRO A 85 1.30 14.18 -13.78
CA PRO A 85 1.60 15.61 -13.64
C PRO A 85 2.80 16.07 -14.47
N PHE A 86 3.93 15.36 -14.37
CA PHE A 86 5.18 15.71 -15.04
C PHE A 86 5.16 15.57 -16.56
N THR A 87 4.14 14.92 -17.13
CA THR A 87 3.98 14.80 -18.59
C THR A 87 3.16 15.94 -19.22
N VAL A 88 2.38 16.66 -18.41
CA VAL A 88 1.42 17.67 -18.92
C VAL A 88 1.63 19.05 -18.33
N LEU A 89 2.31 19.18 -17.19
CA LEU A 89 2.60 20.49 -16.61
C LEU A 89 3.78 21.17 -17.33
N PRO A 90 3.77 22.51 -17.47
CA PRO A 90 4.89 23.24 -18.04
C PRO A 90 6.17 23.03 -17.21
N LYS A 91 7.30 22.90 -17.89
CA LYS A 91 8.60 22.80 -17.21
C LYS A 91 8.82 24.03 -16.31
N GLY A 92 9.34 23.79 -15.11
CA GLY A 92 9.56 24.82 -14.10
C GLY A 92 8.37 25.10 -13.18
N THR A 93 7.19 24.48 -13.43
CA THR A 93 6.02 24.62 -12.55
C THR A 93 5.82 23.42 -11.61
N PHE A 94 6.70 22.44 -11.68
CA PHE A 94 6.68 21.24 -10.84
C PHE A 94 8.10 20.74 -10.54
N THR A 95 8.23 19.95 -9.47
CA THR A 95 9.45 19.24 -9.12
C THR A 95 9.19 17.74 -9.11
N GLN A 96 9.93 16.99 -9.92
CA GLN A 96 9.88 15.52 -9.93
C GLN A 96 11.14 14.98 -9.22
N LEU A 97 10.98 14.41 -8.01
CA LEU A 97 12.11 13.93 -7.21
C LEU A 97 12.52 12.49 -7.51
N ILE A 98 11.65 11.69 -8.09
CA ILE A 98 11.92 10.29 -8.46
C ILE A 98 11.60 10.04 -9.93
N HIS A 99 12.39 9.18 -10.57
CA HIS A 99 12.08 8.75 -11.93
C HIS A 99 10.81 7.88 -11.94
N HIS A 100 9.92 8.11 -12.90
CA HIS A 100 8.73 7.30 -13.12
C HIS A 100 8.42 7.24 -14.62
N SER A 101 7.88 6.09 -15.08
CA SER A 101 7.39 5.93 -16.44
C SER A 101 6.21 6.85 -16.74
N ALA A 102 6.04 7.21 -18.02
CA ALA A 102 4.93 8.03 -18.50
C ALA A 102 3.67 7.20 -18.80
N ASP A 103 3.39 6.22 -17.96
CA ASP A 103 2.20 5.37 -17.99
C ASP A 103 0.97 6.05 -17.36
N ALA A 104 -0.15 5.31 -17.25
CA ALA A 104 -1.39 5.84 -16.66
C ALA A 104 -1.16 6.26 -15.20
N SER A 105 -1.63 7.47 -14.85
CA SER A 105 -1.56 8.02 -13.50
C SER A 105 -2.64 7.47 -12.58
N PHE A 106 -3.81 7.12 -13.12
CA PHE A 106 -5.01 6.81 -12.35
C PHE A 106 -5.36 5.31 -12.42
N PRO A 107 -5.71 4.70 -11.29
CA PRO A 107 -5.49 5.14 -9.89
C PRO A 107 -4.03 4.92 -9.45
N SER A 108 -3.63 5.43 -8.27
CA SER A 108 -2.28 5.22 -7.76
C SER A 108 -2.09 3.81 -7.20
N ASP A 109 -1.29 2.97 -7.87
CA ASP A 109 -1.01 1.58 -7.46
C ASP A 109 -0.40 1.48 -6.05
N HIS A 110 0.60 2.29 -5.78
CA HIS A 110 1.25 2.34 -4.47
C HIS A 110 0.27 2.70 -3.36
N THR A 111 -0.63 3.66 -3.61
CA THR A 111 -1.64 4.04 -2.62
C THR A 111 -2.69 2.94 -2.46
N THR A 112 -3.15 2.34 -3.55
CA THR A 112 -4.13 1.25 -3.52
C THR A 112 -3.60 0.05 -2.74
N GLY A 113 -2.41 -0.43 -3.03
CA GLY A 113 -1.79 -1.55 -2.33
C GLY A 113 -1.61 -1.24 -0.83
N SER A 114 -1.04 -0.07 -0.52
CA SER A 114 -0.80 0.38 0.85
C SER A 114 -2.07 0.44 1.69
N PHE A 115 -3.13 1.04 1.17
CA PHE A 115 -4.41 1.12 1.90
C PHE A 115 -5.16 -0.21 1.91
N GLY A 116 -4.93 -1.10 0.93
CA GLY A 116 -5.41 -2.48 0.96
C GLY A 116 -4.83 -3.24 2.16
N PHE A 117 -3.51 -3.18 2.34
CA PHE A 117 -2.82 -3.76 3.49
C PHE A 117 -3.32 -3.16 4.81
N ALA A 118 -3.34 -1.83 4.91
CA ALA A 118 -3.73 -1.13 6.13
C ALA A 118 -5.17 -1.45 6.54
N ALA A 119 -6.14 -1.30 5.64
CA ALA A 119 -7.56 -1.49 5.93
C ALA A 119 -7.90 -2.94 6.29
N ALA A 120 -7.23 -3.93 5.69
CA ALA A 120 -7.41 -5.33 6.05
C ALA A 120 -6.87 -5.66 7.45
N SER A 121 -5.92 -4.86 7.98
CA SER A 121 -5.37 -5.03 9.33
C SER A 121 -6.30 -4.52 10.44
N TRP A 122 -7.21 -3.56 10.14
CA TRP A 122 -8.00 -2.84 11.15
C TRP A 122 -8.93 -3.75 11.92
N GLY A 123 -8.65 -3.88 13.23
CA GLY A 123 -9.40 -4.74 14.15
C GLY A 123 -9.15 -6.25 13.96
N LYS A 124 -8.13 -6.63 13.17
CA LYS A 124 -7.82 -8.02 12.83
C LYS A 124 -6.38 -8.42 13.12
N ALA A 125 -5.46 -7.47 13.05
CA ALA A 125 -4.05 -7.65 13.36
C ALA A 125 -3.67 -6.94 14.67
N PRO A 126 -2.50 -7.26 15.26
CA PRO A 126 -1.98 -6.54 16.43
C PRO A 126 -1.87 -5.03 16.17
N ARG A 127 -2.04 -4.24 17.24
CA ARG A 127 -2.03 -2.76 17.14
C ARG A 127 -0.78 -2.22 16.45
N TRP A 128 0.39 -2.76 16.76
CA TRP A 128 1.64 -2.28 16.17
C TRP A 128 1.67 -2.48 14.64
N ILE A 129 1.16 -3.63 14.14
CA ILE A 129 1.02 -3.89 12.71
C ILE A 129 0.05 -2.89 12.09
N THR A 130 -1.16 -2.81 12.65
CA THR A 130 -2.20 -1.89 12.16
C THR A 130 -1.69 -0.45 12.09
N THR A 131 -1.03 0.01 13.14
CA THR A 131 -0.50 1.39 13.20
C THR A 131 0.62 1.60 12.17
N SER A 132 1.60 0.69 12.11
CA SER A 132 2.72 0.79 11.17
C SER A 132 2.24 0.79 9.71
N PHE A 133 1.33 -0.13 9.35
CA PHE A 133 0.81 -0.21 7.99
C PHE A 133 -0.05 1.00 7.62
N THR A 134 -0.82 1.53 8.57
CA THR A 134 -1.63 2.75 8.34
C THR A 134 -0.74 3.98 8.16
N ILE A 135 0.28 4.16 9.02
CA ILE A 135 1.24 5.27 8.89
C ILE A 135 1.97 5.20 7.55
N LEU A 136 2.46 4.00 7.17
CA LEU A 136 3.11 3.81 5.87
C LEU A 136 2.19 4.12 4.69
N ALA A 137 0.92 3.72 4.75
CA ALA A 137 -0.05 4.01 3.70
C ALA A 137 -0.25 5.52 3.52
N ILE A 138 -0.33 6.27 4.63
CA ILE A 138 -0.43 7.73 4.61
C ILE A 138 0.85 8.36 4.06
N LEU A 139 2.02 7.95 4.57
CA LEU A 139 3.32 8.48 4.11
C LEU A 139 3.53 8.21 2.62
N ASN A 140 3.15 7.02 2.14
CA ASN A 140 3.22 6.70 0.73
C ASN A 140 2.27 7.58 -0.10
N GLY A 141 0.98 7.66 0.26
CA GLY A 141 0.02 8.50 -0.46
C GLY A 141 0.44 9.97 -0.55
N VAL A 142 0.84 10.57 0.57
CA VAL A 142 1.38 11.94 0.62
C VAL A 142 2.69 12.04 -0.17
N GLY A 143 3.57 11.04 -0.04
CA GLY A 143 4.82 10.97 -0.77
C GLY A 143 4.64 11.02 -2.28
N ARG A 144 3.62 10.31 -2.83
CA ARG A 144 3.33 10.33 -4.28
C ARG A 144 2.96 11.71 -4.80
N LEU A 145 2.29 12.54 -3.99
CA LEU A 145 1.99 13.94 -4.30
C LEU A 145 3.24 14.81 -4.19
N TYR A 146 3.98 14.64 -3.08
CA TYR A 146 5.18 15.42 -2.80
C TYR A 146 6.25 15.25 -3.88
N VAL A 147 6.54 14.01 -4.28
CA VAL A 147 7.56 13.72 -5.31
C VAL A 147 7.11 14.02 -6.75
N GLY A 148 5.86 14.46 -6.95
CA GLY A 148 5.37 14.98 -8.21
C GLY A 148 4.89 13.96 -9.25
N VAL A 149 4.53 12.74 -8.85
CA VAL A 149 4.20 11.65 -9.81
C VAL A 149 2.71 11.32 -9.94
N HIS A 150 1.86 11.83 -9.03
CA HIS A 150 0.40 11.60 -9.06
C HIS A 150 -0.41 12.85 -8.77
N TRP A 151 -1.66 12.84 -9.22
CA TRP A 151 -2.66 13.83 -8.86
C TRP A 151 -3.35 13.46 -7.54
N PRO A 152 -3.89 14.44 -6.79
CA PRO A 152 -4.68 14.18 -5.57
C PRO A 152 -5.80 13.16 -5.75
N THR A 153 -6.55 13.25 -6.85
CA THR A 153 -7.65 12.30 -7.10
C THR A 153 -7.17 10.90 -7.43
N ASP A 154 -5.94 10.69 -7.97
CA ASP A 154 -5.35 9.37 -8.15
C ASP A 154 -5.07 8.72 -6.79
N VAL A 155 -4.56 9.50 -5.84
CA VAL A 155 -4.26 9.06 -4.48
C VAL A 155 -5.55 8.76 -3.72
N ILE A 156 -6.55 9.64 -3.79
CA ILE A 156 -7.85 9.45 -3.14
C ILE A 156 -8.57 8.21 -3.71
N ALA A 157 -8.57 8.04 -5.02
CA ALA A 157 -9.17 6.86 -5.65
C ALA A 157 -8.45 5.59 -5.21
N GLY A 158 -7.10 5.58 -5.23
CA GLY A 158 -6.30 4.46 -4.76
C GLY A 158 -6.58 4.11 -3.30
N MET A 159 -6.70 5.12 -2.43
CA MET A 159 -7.08 4.94 -1.02
C MET A 159 -8.45 4.25 -0.88
N ILE A 160 -9.46 4.75 -1.60
CA ILE A 160 -10.82 4.19 -1.56
C ILE A 160 -10.84 2.74 -2.06
N ILE A 161 -10.21 2.47 -3.22
CA ILE A 161 -10.14 1.12 -3.80
C ILE A 161 -9.43 0.18 -2.84
N GLY A 162 -8.27 0.57 -2.30
CA GLY A 162 -7.53 -0.24 -1.34
C GLY A 162 -8.36 -0.56 -0.09
N MET A 163 -9.02 0.44 0.50
CA MET A 163 -9.88 0.23 1.66
C MET A 163 -11.05 -0.72 1.35
N LEU A 164 -11.70 -0.58 0.21
CA LEU A 164 -12.78 -1.47 -0.22
C LEU A 164 -12.28 -2.90 -0.40
N CYS A 165 -11.12 -3.11 -1.04
CA CYS A 165 -10.49 -4.43 -1.19
C CYS A 165 -10.19 -5.06 0.17
N GLY A 166 -9.60 -4.28 1.10
CA GLY A 166 -9.29 -4.75 2.46
C GLY A 166 -10.54 -5.22 3.22
N ARG A 167 -11.64 -4.51 3.08
CA ARG A 167 -12.90 -4.88 3.74
C ARG A 167 -13.63 -6.03 3.03
N LEU A 168 -13.58 -6.04 1.70
CA LEU A 168 -14.25 -7.08 0.90
C LEU A 168 -13.64 -8.45 1.15
N LEU A 169 -12.31 -8.58 1.15
CA LEU A 169 -11.67 -9.89 1.32
C LEU A 169 -11.95 -10.54 2.67
N TRP A 170 -12.24 -9.76 3.71
CA TRP A 170 -12.68 -10.35 4.98
C TRP A 170 -13.99 -11.12 4.90
N LYS A 171 -14.89 -10.78 3.99
CA LYS A 171 -16.13 -11.55 3.77
C LYS A 171 -15.85 -12.95 3.22
N PHE A 172 -14.73 -13.10 2.54
CA PHE A 172 -14.31 -14.36 1.92
C PHE A 172 -13.09 -14.98 2.61
N SER A 173 -12.73 -14.50 3.80
CA SER A 173 -11.49 -14.90 4.48
C SER A 173 -11.41 -16.41 4.75
N SER A 174 -12.52 -17.08 5.05
CA SER A 174 -12.59 -18.54 5.25
C SER A 174 -12.19 -19.33 4.00
N PHE A 175 -12.44 -18.82 2.81
CA PHE A 175 -11.99 -19.43 1.56
C PHE A 175 -10.46 -19.52 1.45
N PHE A 176 -9.75 -18.60 2.08
CA PHE A 176 -8.29 -18.53 2.08
C PHE A 176 -7.64 -19.26 3.25
N GLN A 177 -8.44 -19.87 4.15
CA GLN A 177 -7.91 -20.62 5.31
C GLN A 177 -6.95 -21.75 4.91
N PRO A 178 -7.19 -22.56 3.85
CA PRO A 178 -6.25 -23.60 3.42
C PRO A 178 -4.85 -23.09 3.10
N ILE A 179 -4.74 -21.87 2.54
CA ILE A 179 -3.44 -21.24 2.24
C ILE A 179 -2.72 -20.87 3.54
N THR A 180 -3.47 -20.33 4.52
CA THR A 180 -2.91 -20.07 5.85
C THR A 180 -2.42 -21.35 6.50
N ASP A 181 -3.22 -22.40 6.49
CA ASP A 181 -2.88 -23.70 7.09
C ASP A 181 -1.66 -24.34 6.42
N PHE A 182 -1.50 -24.18 5.11
CA PHE A 182 -0.29 -24.58 4.42
C PHE A 182 0.95 -23.85 4.96
N GLY A 183 0.88 -22.53 5.10
CA GLY A 183 1.96 -21.73 5.70
C GLY A 183 2.26 -22.14 7.15
N LEU A 184 1.22 -22.36 7.95
CA LEU A 184 1.38 -22.82 9.36
C LEU A 184 2.06 -24.18 9.43
N ARG A 185 1.71 -25.13 8.54
CA ARG A 185 2.36 -26.46 8.46
C ARG A 185 3.83 -26.32 8.07
N LEU A 186 4.13 -25.51 7.06
CA LEU A 186 5.50 -25.31 6.58
C LEU A 186 6.44 -24.80 7.68
N PHE A 187 5.95 -23.86 8.50
CA PHE A 187 6.74 -23.28 9.61
C PHE A 187 6.52 -23.95 10.97
N HIS A 188 5.71 -25.00 11.04
CA HIS A 188 5.39 -25.75 12.28
C HIS A 188 4.78 -24.85 13.37
N TYR A 189 3.76 -24.06 13.01
CA TYR A 189 3.06 -23.15 13.92
C TYR A 189 1.66 -23.67 14.30
N GLY A 190 1.16 -23.25 15.47
CA GLY A 190 -0.16 -23.62 15.95
C GLY A 190 -0.31 -25.13 16.19
N ALA A 191 -1.37 -25.73 15.67
CA ALA A 191 -1.64 -27.17 15.78
C ALA A 191 -0.59 -28.06 15.09
N PHE A 192 0.29 -27.47 14.26
CA PHE A 192 1.35 -28.17 13.53
C PHE A 192 2.73 -28.06 14.22
N GLU A 193 2.78 -27.58 15.46
CA GLU A 193 4.03 -27.51 16.22
C GLU A 193 4.55 -28.91 16.52
N ARG A 194 5.80 -29.21 16.17
CA ARG A 194 6.43 -30.56 16.31
C ARG A 194 6.45 -31.10 17.75
N ASN A 195 6.34 -30.25 18.77
CA ASN A 195 6.43 -30.60 20.18
C ASN A 195 5.07 -30.65 20.89
N ALA A 196 3.95 -30.53 20.19
CA ALA A 196 2.62 -30.59 20.80
C ALA A 196 2.23 -32.01 21.28
N PHE A 197 3.05 -33.02 21.00
CA PHE A 197 2.78 -34.44 21.29
C PHE A 197 3.97 -35.19 21.92
N LYS A 198 4.75 -34.51 22.79
CA LYS A 198 5.66 -35.24 23.71
C LYS A 198 5.27 -35.03 25.15
#